data_ad62cbb2d2904853e126f8148a1eaad5
#
_entry.id   ad62cbb2d2904853e126f8148a1eaad5
#
_cell.length_a   1.000
_cell.length_b   1.000
_cell.length_c   1.000
_cell.angle_alpha   90.00
_cell.angle_beta   90.00
_cell.angle_gamma   90.00
#
_symmetry.space_group_name_H-M   'P 1'
#
loop_
_entity.id
_entity.type
_entity.pdbx_description
1 polymer ?
#
loop_
_entity_poly.entity_id
_entity_poly.type
_entity_poly.pdbx_seq_one_letter_code
_entity_poly.pdbx_strand_id
1 'polypeptide(L)'
;PDDIYVSQSQIKLFGLKTGDVVEGAIRPPKEGEKYFPLVKVDKINGRLPEEVRDRVPFDHLTPLFPDEKFMLTERRSPKVYDNIAVRVVDLFSPIGKGQRGLIVAQPKTGKTMLLKDIANAIAANHPEVYMIILLIDERPEEVTDMARSVDAEVIASTFDEPAERHVKIAEIVLNKAKRMVECGHDVVILLDSITRLARAYNTVQPASGKVLSGGVDANALQKPKRFFGAARNIENGGSLTILATALTETGSKMDDVIFEEFK
;
A
#
# COMPACT_ATOMS: atom_id res chain seq x y z
N PRO A 1 -8.48 24.07 1.78
CA PRO A 1 -7.71 25.26 2.23
C PRO A 1 -6.26 24.92 2.56
N ASP A 2 -5.94 23.62 2.76
CA ASP A 2 -4.62 23.17 3.22
C ASP A 2 -3.68 22.75 2.07
N ASP A 3 -4.12 22.89 0.83
CA ASP A 3 -3.32 22.55 -0.33
C ASP A 3 -2.17 23.55 -0.52
N ILE A 4 -0.99 23.03 -0.85
CA ILE A 4 0.20 23.82 -1.11
C ILE A 4 0.47 23.84 -2.61
N TYR A 5 0.71 25.03 -3.15
CA TYR A 5 1.02 25.21 -4.56
C TYR A 5 2.48 24.89 -4.85
N VAL A 6 2.71 24.02 -5.83
CA VAL A 6 4.04 23.72 -6.37
C VAL A 6 4.09 24.19 -7.81
N SER A 7 5.07 25.03 -8.16
CA SER A 7 5.19 25.59 -9.51
C SER A 7 5.65 24.55 -10.52
N GLN A 8 5.28 24.74 -11.79
CA GLN A 8 5.75 23.89 -12.89
C GLN A 8 7.27 23.88 -13.02
N SER A 9 7.93 24.99 -12.75
CA SER A 9 9.39 25.06 -12.75
C SER A 9 10.03 24.21 -11.67
N GLN A 10 9.44 24.15 -10.47
CA GLN A 10 9.90 23.29 -9.38
C GLN A 10 9.67 21.81 -9.71
N ILE A 11 8.52 21.47 -10.27
CA ILE A 11 8.21 20.10 -10.71
C ILE A 11 9.25 19.60 -11.72
N LYS A 12 9.60 20.43 -12.69
CA LYS A 12 10.64 20.10 -13.69
C LYS A 12 12.04 20.04 -13.09
N LEU A 13 12.39 21.03 -12.27
CA LEU A 13 13.73 21.14 -11.69
C LEU A 13 14.09 19.94 -10.81
N PHE A 14 13.14 19.46 -10.01
CA PHE A 14 13.33 18.36 -9.08
C PHE A 14 12.85 17.00 -9.63
N GLY A 15 12.27 16.96 -10.82
CA GLY A 15 11.73 15.75 -11.41
C GLY A 15 10.58 15.16 -10.58
N LEU A 16 9.73 16.00 -10.00
CA LEU A 16 8.63 15.57 -9.15
C LEU A 16 7.57 14.81 -9.93
N LYS A 17 7.06 13.75 -9.34
CA LYS A 17 6.00 12.89 -9.88
C LYS A 17 4.86 12.76 -8.89
N THR A 18 3.69 12.43 -9.40
CA THR A 18 2.53 12.11 -8.54
C THR A 18 2.87 11.00 -7.56
N GLY A 19 2.61 11.25 -6.28
CA GLY A 19 2.92 10.35 -5.19
C GLY A 19 4.18 10.71 -4.42
N ASP A 20 5.03 11.60 -4.93
CA ASP A 20 6.20 12.09 -4.19
C ASP A 20 5.78 12.83 -2.92
N VAL A 21 6.49 12.56 -1.83
CA VAL A 21 6.39 13.30 -0.58
C VAL A 21 7.52 14.32 -0.53
N VAL A 22 7.15 15.60 -0.47
CA VAL A 22 8.09 16.72 -0.48
C VAL A 22 8.09 17.40 0.86
N GLU A 23 9.27 17.56 1.44
CA GLU A 23 9.50 18.38 2.63
C GLU A 23 10.17 19.69 2.22
N GLY A 24 9.66 20.81 2.73
CA GLY A 24 10.22 22.10 2.38
C GLY A 24 9.58 23.26 3.14
N ALA A 25 9.96 24.47 2.74
CA ALA A 25 9.43 25.71 3.29
C ALA A 25 8.33 26.30 2.40
N ILE A 26 7.33 26.87 3.03
CA ILE A 26 6.24 27.58 2.38
C ILE A 26 6.25 29.06 2.82
N ARG A 27 5.58 29.92 2.07
CA ARG A 27 5.33 31.30 2.45
C ARG A 27 3.84 31.63 2.46
N PRO A 28 3.42 32.71 3.14
CA PRO A 28 2.05 33.18 3.03
C PRO A 28 1.68 33.58 1.60
N PRO A 29 0.42 33.36 1.16
CA PRO A 29 -0.04 33.79 -0.14
C PRO A 29 -0.02 35.34 -0.23
N LYS A 30 0.40 35.83 -1.41
CA LYS A 30 0.31 37.24 -1.78
C LYS A 30 -1.09 37.58 -2.28
N GLU A 31 -1.36 38.86 -2.47
CA GLU A 31 -2.63 39.30 -3.08
C GLU A 31 -2.85 38.64 -4.44
N GLY A 32 -4.01 38.00 -4.61
CA GLY A 32 -4.35 37.22 -5.81
C GLY A 32 -3.94 35.75 -5.78
N GLU A 33 -3.17 35.30 -4.82
CA GLU A 33 -2.80 33.90 -4.64
C GLU A 33 -3.80 33.20 -3.69
N LYS A 34 -4.26 32.00 -4.07
CA LYS A 34 -5.23 31.22 -3.28
C LYS A 34 -4.55 30.28 -2.27
N TYR A 35 -3.37 29.79 -2.57
CA TYR A 35 -2.67 28.76 -1.81
C TYR A 35 -1.31 29.24 -1.31
N PHE A 36 -0.80 28.61 -0.25
CA PHE A 36 0.56 28.79 0.21
C PHE A 36 1.52 28.17 -0.80
N PRO A 37 2.43 28.94 -1.44
CA PRO A 37 3.38 28.37 -2.36
C PRO A 37 4.57 27.75 -1.64
N LEU A 38 5.05 26.64 -2.18
CA LEU A 38 6.30 26.01 -1.80
C LEU A 38 7.47 26.87 -2.33
N VAL A 39 8.36 27.33 -1.45
CA VAL A 39 9.50 28.19 -1.83
C VAL A 39 10.83 27.46 -1.83
N LYS A 40 10.97 26.37 -1.04
CA LYS A 40 12.19 25.60 -0.93
C LYS A 40 11.86 24.13 -0.76
N VAL A 41 12.60 23.27 -1.45
CA VAL A 41 12.54 21.81 -1.32
C VAL A 41 13.75 21.33 -0.54
N ASP A 42 13.52 20.76 0.63
CA ASP A 42 14.58 20.22 1.50
C ASP A 42 14.80 18.74 1.25
N LYS A 43 13.73 17.95 1.15
CA LYS A 43 13.79 16.52 0.89
C LYS A 43 12.66 16.04 -0.02
N ILE A 44 12.93 14.99 -0.76
CA ILE A 44 11.96 14.27 -1.58
C ILE A 44 11.99 12.79 -1.16
N ASN A 45 10.87 12.28 -0.66
CA ASN A 45 10.76 10.92 -0.11
C ASN A 45 11.85 10.60 0.94
N GLY A 46 12.17 11.57 1.79
CA GLY A 46 13.17 11.44 2.84
C GLY A 46 14.63 11.48 2.35
N ARG A 47 14.87 11.72 1.06
CA ARG A 47 16.22 11.85 0.45
C ARG A 47 16.50 13.28 0.05
N LEU A 48 17.79 13.61 -0.09
CA LEU A 48 18.19 14.90 -0.66
C LEU A 48 17.78 15.00 -2.13
N PRO A 49 17.41 16.20 -2.64
CA PRO A 49 17.00 16.37 -4.03
C PRO A 49 18.03 15.89 -5.05
N GLU A 50 19.32 16.05 -4.74
CA GLU A 50 20.43 15.61 -5.61
C GLU A 50 20.49 14.08 -5.75
N GLU A 51 20.12 13.35 -4.71
CA GLU A 51 20.14 11.88 -4.68
C GLU A 51 19.03 11.26 -5.55
N VAL A 52 17.92 11.96 -5.73
CA VAL A 52 16.73 11.43 -6.40
C VAL A 52 16.45 12.06 -7.75
N ARG A 53 17.24 13.04 -8.16
CA ARG A 53 17.03 13.81 -9.39
C ARG A 53 17.01 12.93 -10.65
N ASP A 54 17.91 11.97 -10.72
CA ASP A 54 18.11 11.10 -11.88
C ASP A 54 17.59 9.67 -11.61
N ARG A 55 16.64 9.53 -10.71
CA ARG A 55 16.05 8.23 -10.38
C ARG A 55 15.39 7.58 -11.59
N VAL A 56 15.50 6.25 -11.66
CA VAL A 56 14.84 5.46 -12.69
C VAL A 56 13.36 5.29 -12.33
N PRO A 57 12.42 5.50 -13.26
CA PRO A 57 11.01 5.23 -13.03
C PRO A 57 10.74 3.79 -12.58
N PHE A 58 9.78 3.59 -11.70
CA PHE A 58 9.47 2.29 -11.11
C PHE A 58 9.28 1.16 -12.15
N ASP A 59 8.59 1.46 -13.25
CA ASP A 59 8.30 0.47 -14.28
C ASP A 59 9.54 0.05 -15.09
N HIS A 60 10.63 0.81 -15.00
CA HIS A 60 11.91 0.52 -15.65
C HIS A 60 12.95 -0.11 -14.72
N LEU A 61 12.63 -0.27 -13.43
CA LEU A 61 13.51 -0.92 -12.47
C LEU A 61 13.57 -2.43 -12.74
N THR A 62 14.76 -3.01 -12.63
CA THR A 62 14.97 -4.44 -12.85
C THR A 62 14.44 -5.25 -11.65
N PRO A 63 13.39 -6.05 -11.82
CA PRO A 63 12.87 -6.86 -10.73
C PRO A 63 13.72 -8.10 -10.50
N LEU A 64 13.85 -8.49 -9.23
CA LEU A 64 14.47 -9.73 -8.79
C LEU A 64 13.48 -10.55 -7.97
N PHE A 65 13.74 -11.84 -7.85
CA PHE A 65 13.05 -12.65 -6.85
C PHE A 65 13.39 -12.17 -5.43
N PRO A 66 12.45 -12.26 -4.47
CA PRO A 66 12.74 -11.98 -3.07
C PRO A 66 13.89 -12.87 -2.55
N ASP A 67 14.96 -12.26 -2.10
CA ASP A 67 16.16 -12.94 -1.58
C ASP A 67 16.44 -12.60 -0.11
N GLU A 68 15.74 -11.63 0.45
CA GLU A 68 15.83 -11.23 1.84
C GLU A 68 14.50 -11.46 2.56
N LYS A 69 14.53 -12.36 3.55
CA LYS A 69 13.36 -12.70 4.36
C LYS A 69 13.06 -11.62 5.40
N PHE A 70 11.79 -11.30 5.62
CA PHE A 70 11.38 -10.56 6.78
C PHE A 70 11.53 -11.40 8.04
N MET A 71 12.17 -10.85 9.05
CA MET A 71 12.26 -11.45 10.37
C MET A 71 10.96 -11.17 11.12
N LEU A 72 10.10 -12.18 11.23
CA LEU A 72 8.83 -12.07 11.94
C LEU A 72 8.95 -12.52 13.40
N THR A 73 9.99 -13.29 13.71
CA THR A 73 10.28 -13.75 15.06
C THR A 73 11.62 -13.19 15.52
N GLU A 74 11.68 -12.62 16.73
CA GLU A 74 12.91 -12.05 17.22
C GLU A 74 13.70 -13.06 18.05
N ARG A 75 15.00 -13.12 17.79
CA ARG A 75 15.93 -13.99 18.52
C ARG A 75 16.60 -13.33 19.74
N ARG A 76 16.45 -12.02 19.94
CA ARG A 76 17.30 -11.25 20.84
C ARG A 76 16.61 -10.43 21.95
N SER A 77 15.31 -10.23 21.91
CA SER A 77 14.62 -9.44 22.92
C SER A 77 13.23 -9.99 23.24
N PRO A 78 12.87 -10.13 24.51
CA PRO A 78 11.55 -10.62 24.92
C PRO A 78 10.41 -9.60 24.76
N LYS A 79 10.67 -8.43 24.19
CA LYS A 79 9.69 -7.34 24.07
C LYS A 79 8.90 -7.32 22.76
N VAL A 80 9.16 -8.26 21.87
CA VAL A 80 8.62 -8.22 20.53
C VAL A 80 7.56 -9.29 20.34
N TYR A 81 6.63 -8.99 19.48
CA TYR A 81 5.54 -9.83 19.01
C TYR A 81 5.99 -11.22 18.60
N ASP A 82 6.13 -12.06 19.60
CA ASP A 82 6.46 -13.47 19.41
C ASP A 82 5.23 -14.31 19.82
N ASN A 83 4.22 -14.31 18.97
CA ASN A 83 3.05 -15.13 19.17
C ASN A 83 3.06 -16.35 18.24
N ILE A 84 2.23 -17.34 18.56
CA ILE A 84 2.17 -18.60 17.82
C ILE A 84 1.76 -18.37 16.36
N ALA A 85 0.85 -17.43 16.08
CA ALA A 85 0.39 -17.15 14.74
C ALA A 85 1.53 -16.64 13.85
N VAL A 86 2.32 -15.70 14.33
CA VAL A 86 3.49 -15.17 13.62
C VAL A 86 4.57 -16.23 13.42
N ARG A 87 4.81 -17.07 14.41
CA ARG A 87 5.74 -18.21 14.27
C ARG A 87 5.31 -19.20 13.21
N VAL A 88 4.02 -19.50 13.12
CA VAL A 88 3.47 -20.38 12.09
C VAL A 88 3.67 -19.77 10.70
N VAL A 89 3.39 -18.48 10.53
CA VAL A 89 3.64 -17.79 9.26
C VAL A 89 5.12 -17.82 8.90
N ASP A 90 6.00 -17.50 9.86
CA ASP A 90 7.44 -17.49 9.63
C ASP A 90 8.01 -18.85 9.21
N LEU A 91 7.46 -19.92 9.77
CA LEU A 91 7.92 -21.28 9.50
C LEU A 91 7.36 -21.87 8.21
N PHE A 92 6.05 -21.71 7.96
CA PHE A 92 5.36 -22.38 6.86
C PHE A 92 5.12 -21.50 5.63
N SER A 93 5.09 -20.20 5.81
CA SER A 93 4.82 -19.23 4.74
C SER A 93 5.70 -18.00 4.89
N PRO A 94 7.03 -18.16 4.86
CA PRO A 94 7.94 -17.03 5.05
C PRO A 94 7.70 -15.94 4.00
N ILE A 95 7.85 -14.69 4.44
CA ILE A 95 7.61 -13.52 3.60
C ILE A 95 8.95 -12.85 3.31
N GLY A 96 9.25 -12.65 2.03
CA GLY A 96 10.45 -11.96 1.58
C GLY A 96 10.15 -10.52 1.13
N LYS A 97 11.17 -9.66 1.18
CA LYS A 97 11.09 -8.30 0.62
C LYS A 97 10.81 -8.37 -0.88
N GLY A 98 9.75 -7.70 -1.32
CA GLY A 98 9.30 -7.73 -2.71
C GLY A 98 8.29 -8.82 -3.04
N GLN A 99 7.91 -9.63 -2.09
CA GLN A 99 6.91 -10.68 -2.26
C GLN A 99 5.49 -10.12 -2.26
N ARG A 100 4.62 -10.72 -3.06
CA ARG A 100 3.18 -10.61 -2.90
C ARG A 100 2.65 -11.84 -2.17
N GLY A 101 1.77 -11.62 -1.19
CA GLY A 101 1.18 -12.68 -0.40
C GLY A 101 -0.32 -12.46 -0.20
N LEU A 102 -1.06 -13.55 -0.14
CA LEU A 102 -2.49 -13.54 0.06
C LEU A 102 -2.83 -14.22 1.39
N ILE A 103 -3.50 -13.50 2.27
CA ILE A 103 -4.04 -14.04 3.53
C ILE A 103 -5.50 -14.36 3.29
N VAL A 104 -5.78 -15.63 3.15
CA VAL A 104 -7.15 -16.12 2.87
C VAL A 104 -7.87 -16.38 4.18
N ALA A 105 -9.04 -15.80 4.34
CA ALA A 105 -9.81 -15.93 5.56
C ALA A 105 -11.32 -15.92 5.31
N GLN A 106 -12.00 -16.75 6.08
CA GLN A 106 -13.45 -16.64 6.27
C GLN A 106 -13.79 -15.42 7.13
N PRO A 107 -15.01 -14.87 7.04
CA PRO A 107 -15.45 -13.83 7.96
C PRO A 107 -15.28 -14.25 9.43
N LYS A 108 -14.84 -13.32 10.28
CA LYS A 108 -14.72 -13.51 11.73
C LYS A 108 -13.72 -14.60 12.18
N THR A 109 -12.70 -14.89 11.40
CA THR A 109 -11.69 -15.92 11.71
C THR A 109 -10.38 -15.38 12.29
N GLY A 110 -10.34 -14.11 12.69
CA GLY A 110 -9.14 -13.51 13.27
C GLY A 110 -8.10 -12.98 12.27
N LYS A 111 -8.47 -12.78 11.00
CA LYS A 111 -7.57 -12.21 9.97
C LYS A 111 -6.99 -10.85 10.35
N THR A 112 -7.77 -10.01 11.03
CA THR A 112 -7.37 -8.68 11.48
C THR A 112 -6.30 -8.78 12.55
N MET A 113 -6.43 -9.72 13.49
CA MET A 113 -5.41 -9.99 14.51
C MET A 113 -4.10 -10.46 13.88
N LEU A 114 -4.18 -11.38 12.93
CA LEU A 114 -3.00 -11.86 12.21
C LEU A 114 -2.31 -10.73 11.46
N LEU A 115 -3.07 -9.88 10.80
CA LEU A 115 -2.54 -8.73 10.06
C LEU A 115 -1.82 -7.75 11.01
N LYS A 116 -2.41 -7.44 12.17
CA LYS A 116 -1.78 -6.62 13.22
C LYS A 116 -0.49 -7.25 13.73
N ASP A 117 -0.49 -8.54 13.99
CA ASP A 117 0.67 -9.26 14.51
C ASP A 117 1.82 -9.26 13.50
N ILE A 118 1.54 -9.49 12.22
CA ILE A 118 2.54 -9.39 11.15
C ILE A 118 3.06 -7.96 11.04
N ALA A 119 2.18 -6.96 11.05
CA ALA A 119 2.56 -5.55 10.98
C ALA A 119 3.50 -5.17 12.12
N ASN A 120 3.16 -5.53 13.35
CA ASN A 120 3.97 -5.21 14.51
C ASN A 120 5.31 -5.98 14.53
N ALA A 121 5.32 -7.21 14.05
CA ALA A 121 6.56 -7.99 13.91
C ALA A 121 7.52 -7.35 12.89
N ILE A 122 7.01 -6.93 11.75
CA ILE A 122 7.81 -6.22 10.73
C ILE A 122 8.32 -4.88 11.28
N ALA A 123 7.45 -4.09 11.90
CA ALA A 123 7.82 -2.79 12.45
C ALA A 123 8.92 -2.90 13.52
N ALA A 124 8.84 -3.91 14.36
CA ALA A 124 9.81 -4.14 15.43
C ALA A 124 11.17 -4.63 14.92
N ASN A 125 11.17 -5.55 13.95
CA ASN A 125 12.39 -6.19 13.45
C ASN A 125 13.02 -5.47 12.25
N HIS A 126 12.27 -4.62 11.56
CA HIS A 126 12.69 -3.90 10.37
C HIS A 126 12.33 -2.41 10.46
N PRO A 127 13.01 -1.62 11.32
CA PRO A 127 12.74 -0.19 11.46
C PRO A 127 13.05 0.60 10.17
N GLU A 128 13.82 0.04 9.24
CA GLU A 128 14.14 0.61 7.94
C GLU A 128 12.94 0.56 6.97
N VAL A 129 11.97 -0.30 7.22
CA VAL A 129 10.82 -0.50 6.33
C VAL A 129 9.78 0.58 6.55
N TYR A 130 9.29 1.16 5.45
CA TYR A 130 8.11 2.01 5.49
C TYR A 130 6.85 1.16 5.26
N MET A 131 5.98 1.15 6.25
CA MET A 131 4.78 0.31 6.20
C MET A 131 3.52 1.14 6.11
N ILE A 132 2.66 0.78 5.16
CA ILE A 132 1.35 1.35 4.96
C ILE A 132 0.31 0.25 5.15
N ILE A 133 -0.68 0.52 5.99
CA ILE A 133 -1.86 -0.32 6.11
C ILE A 133 -3.01 0.37 5.40
N LEU A 134 -3.50 -0.25 4.35
CA LEU A 134 -4.61 0.26 3.53
C LEU A 134 -5.88 -0.51 3.85
N LEU A 135 -6.85 0.19 4.44
CA LEU A 135 -8.15 -0.36 4.81
C LEU A 135 -9.22 0.14 3.84
N ILE A 136 -9.86 -0.78 3.15
CA ILE A 136 -10.90 -0.48 2.17
C ILE A 136 -12.23 -1.03 2.65
N ASP A 137 -13.25 -0.15 2.72
CA ASP A 137 -14.63 -0.51 3.11
C ASP A 137 -14.73 -1.07 4.54
N GLU A 138 -13.89 -0.55 5.43
CA GLU A 138 -13.89 -0.89 6.85
C GLU A 138 -14.72 0.10 7.67
N ARG A 139 -15.08 -0.29 8.88
CA ARG A 139 -15.78 0.59 9.82
C ARG A 139 -14.84 1.58 10.47
N PRO A 140 -15.28 2.82 10.77
CA PRO A 140 -14.42 3.83 11.40
C PRO A 140 -13.77 3.38 12.71
N GLU A 141 -14.48 2.61 13.53
CA GLU A 141 -13.96 2.07 14.80
C GLU A 141 -12.84 1.05 14.57
N GLU A 142 -12.92 0.24 13.50
CA GLU A 142 -11.87 -0.72 13.13
C GLU A 142 -10.62 0.00 12.60
N VAL A 143 -10.81 1.10 11.87
CA VAL A 143 -9.72 1.98 11.43
C VAL A 143 -9.00 2.58 12.63
N THR A 144 -9.74 3.10 13.59
CA THR A 144 -9.17 3.67 14.81
C THR A 144 -8.42 2.63 15.64
N ASP A 145 -8.99 1.45 15.77
CA ASP A 145 -8.35 0.34 16.49
C ASP A 145 -7.04 -0.09 15.81
N MET A 146 -7.04 -0.21 14.49
CA MET A 146 -5.83 -0.51 13.74
C MET A 146 -4.76 0.57 13.94
N ALA A 147 -5.11 1.83 13.81
CA ALA A 147 -4.18 2.95 13.97
C ALA A 147 -3.54 3.02 15.37
N ARG A 148 -4.26 2.59 16.40
CA ARG A 148 -3.76 2.51 17.77
C ARG A 148 -2.93 1.27 18.06
N SER A 149 -3.15 0.21 17.31
CA SER A 149 -2.58 -1.12 17.57
C SER A 149 -1.30 -1.40 16.82
N VAL A 150 -0.97 -0.62 15.79
CA VAL A 150 0.17 -0.86 14.90
C VAL A 150 1.05 0.37 14.77
N ASP A 151 2.36 0.15 14.62
CA ASP A 151 3.34 1.18 14.30
C ASP A 151 3.54 1.25 12.78
N ALA A 152 2.56 1.86 12.11
CA ALA A 152 2.53 2.02 10.66
C ALA A 152 1.62 3.19 10.27
N GLU A 153 1.78 3.68 9.04
CA GLU A 153 0.84 4.64 8.47
C GLU A 153 -0.45 3.91 8.09
N VAL A 154 -1.57 4.28 8.71
CA VAL A 154 -2.89 3.71 8.39
C VAL A 154 -3.66 4.67 7.51
N ILE A 155 -4.00 4.22 6.32
CA ILE A 155 -4.81 4.95 5.34
C ILE A 155 -6.09 4.15 5.10
N ALA A 156 -7.23 4.82 5.17
CA ALA A 156 -8.52 4.15 5.07
C ALA A 156 -9.50 4.88 4.17
N SER A 157 -10.36 4.10 3.54
CA SER A 157 -11.60 4.54 2.95
C SER A 157 -12.72 3.71 3.56
N THR A 158 -13.59 4.34 4.36
CA THR A 158 -14.59 3.66 5.18
C THR A 158 -15.82 3.24 4.39
N PHE A 159 -16.63 2.37 4.97
CA PHE A 159 -17.78 1.74 4.28
C PHE A 159 -18.85 2.72 3.81
N ASP A 160 -18.94 3.90 4.43
CA ASP A 160 -19.86 4.98 4.07
C ASP A 160 -19.38 5.85 2.90
N GLU A 161 -18.14 5.66 2.46
CA GLU A 161 -17.59 6.37 1.32
C GLU A 161 -17.95 5.66 0.00
N PRO A 162 -18.06 6.40 -1.12
CA PRO A 162 -18.39 5.80 -2.42
C PRO A 162 -17.23 4.97 -2.99
N ALA A 163 -17.55 4.06 -3.91
CA ALA A 163 -16.56 3.19 -4.55
C ALA A 163 -15.43 3.95 -5.25
N GLU A 164 -15.73 5.12 -5.84
CA GLU A 164 -14.74 6.00 -6.46
C GLU A 164 -13.67 6.46 -5.46
N ARG A 165 -14.07 6.67 -4.21
CA ARG A 165 -13.15 7.05 -3.13
C ARG A 165 -12.23 5.89 -2.76
N HIS A 166 -12.74 4.67 -2.68
CA HIS A 166 -11.95 3.47 -2.43
C HIS A 166 -10.86 3.28 -3.49
N VAL A 167 -11.24 3.40 -4.76
CA VAL A 167 -10.33 3.30 -5.91
C VAL A 167 -9.26 4.39 -5.86
N LYS A 168 -9.67 5.63 -5.63
CA LYS A 168 -8.77 6.79 -5.59
C LYS A 168 -7.72 6.66 -4.48
N ILE A 169 -8.13 6.25 -3.29
CA ILE A 169 -7.22 6.05 -2.15
C ILE A 169 -6.21 4.94 -2.46
N ALA A 170 -6.64 3.84 -3.04
CA ALA A 170 -5.74 2.75 -3.44
C ALA A 170 -4.70 3.21 -4.48
N GLU A 171 -5.11 3.99 -5.47
CA GLU A 171 -4.19 4.55 -6.48
C GLU A 171 -3.17 5.52 -5.87
N ILE A 172 -3.60 6.37 -4.93
CA ILE A 172 -2.72 7.30 -4.21
C ILE A 172 -1.66 6.52 -3.41
N VAL A 173 -2.08 5.49 -2.66
CA VAL A 173 -1.18 4.66 -1.86
C VAL A 173 -0.16 3.95 -2.75
N LEU A 174 -0.59 3.36 -3.86
CA LEU A 174 0.31 2.68 -4.78
C LEU A 174 1.33 3.64 -5.41
N ASN A 175 0.90 4.82 -5.83
CA ASN A 175 1.79 5.84 -6.37
C ASN A 175 2.83 6.30 -5.34
N LYS A 176 2.42 6.55 -4.10
CA LYS A 176 3.32 6.88 -3.00
C LYS A 176 4.36 5.78 -2.77
N ALA A 177 3.91 4.54 -2.69
CA ALA A 177 4.80 3.40 -2.50
C ALA A 177 5.81 3.25 -3.64
N LYS A 178 5.39 3.37 -4.89
CA LYS A 178 6.28 3.33 -6.07
C LYS A 178 7.34 4.43 -6.01
N ARG A 179 6.94 5.67 -5.67
CA ARG A 179 7.89 6.78 -5.55
C ARG A 179 8.93 6.53 -4.47
N MET A 180 8.53 5.98 -3.33
CA MET A 180 9.46 5.63 -2.26
C MET A 180 10.43 4.52 -2.66
N VAL A 181 9.97 3.50 -3.36
CA VAL A 181 10.83 2.41 -3.89
C VAL A 181 11.84 2.95 -4.89
N GLU A 182 11.45 3.88 -5.77
CA GLU A 182 12.37 4.56 -6.69
C GLU A 182 13.53 5.27 -5.96
N CYS A 183 13.29 5.70 -4.74
CA CYS A 183 14.28 6.35 -3.86
C CYS A 183 15.04 5.36 -2.96
N GLY A 184 14.94 4.06 -3.21
CA GLY A 184 15.68 3.02 -2.50
C GLY A 184 15.07 2.55 -1.19
N HIS A 185 13.82 2.90 -0.89
CA HIS A 185 13.14 2.44 0.31
C HIS A 185 12.55 1.04 0.16
N ASP A 186 12.54 0.29 1.26
CA ASP A 186 11.75 -0.93 1.40
C ASP A 186 10.37 -0.57 1.92
N VAL A 187 9.34 -0.85 1.13
CA VAL A 187 7.96 -0.51 1.43
C VAL A 187 7.12 -1.77 1.55
N VAL A 188 6.27 -1.82 2.57
CA VAL A 188 5.27 -2.87 2.76
C VAL A 188 3.89 -2.25 2.74
N ILE A 189 3.01 -2.77 1.89
CA ILE A 189 1.58 -2.46 1.90
C ILE A 189 0.84 -3.67 2.44
N LEU A 190 0.09 -3.46 3.52
CA LEU A 190 -0.87 -4.42 4.04
C LEU A 190 -2.27 -3.95 3.63
N LEU A 191 -2.92 -4.69 2.74
CA LEU A 191 -4.23 -4.34 2.19
C LEU A 191 -5.33 -5.22 2.80
N ASP A 192 -6.25 -4.63 3.47
CA ASP A 192 -7.47 -5.30 3.95
C ASP A 192 -8.70 -4.62 3.34
N SER A 193 -9.28 -5.15 2.29
CA SER A 193 -8.98 -6.40 1.61
C SER A 193 -8.93 -6.20 0.09
N ILE A 194 -8.27 -7.11 -0.60
CA ILE A 194 -8.27 -7.12 -2.08
C ILE A 194 -9.68 -7.42 -2.63
N THR A 195 -10.48 -8.21 -1.92
CA THR A 195 -11.86 -8.51 -2.29
C THR A 195 -12.72 -7.25 -2.37
N ARG A 196 -12.64 -6.39 -1.36
CA ARG A 196 -13.40 -5.13 -1.32
C ARG A 196 -12.88 -4.11 -2.32
N LEU A 197 -11.56 -4.05 -2.53
CA LEU A 197 -10.98 -3.22 -3.57
C LEU A 197 -11.45 -3.65 -4.97
N ALA A 198 -11.45 -4.94 -5.24
CA ALA A 198 -11.94 -5.49 -6.51
C ALA A 198 -13.42 -5.20 -6.73
N ARG A 199 -14.25 -5.29 -5.69
CA ARG A 199 -15.66 -4.88 -5.74
C ARG A 199 -15.81 -3.40 -6.09
N ALA A 200 -15.01 -2.53 -5.51
CA ALA A 200 -15.04 -1.10 -5.80
C ALA A 200 -14.70 -0.82 -7.26
N TYR A 201 -13.68 -1.47 -7.79
CA TYR A 201 -13.34 -1.37 -9.21
C TYR A 201 -14.44 -1.92 -10.11
N ASN A 202 -15.11 -3.00 -9.71
CA ASN A 202 -16.25 -3.54 -10.46
C ASN A 202 -17.43 -2.54 -10.54
N THR A 203 -17.63 -1.76 -9.49
CA THR A 203 -18.66 -0.71 -9.46
C THR A 203 -18.29 0.49 -10.34
N VAL A 204 -17.03 0.92 -10.34
CA VAL A 204 -16.54 2.14 -11.00
C VAL A 204 -16.21 1.89 -12.46
N GLN A 205 -15.76 0.70 -12.82
CA GLN A 205 -15.32 0.37 -14.17
C GLN A 205 -16.49 0.39 -15.16
N PRO A 206 -16.36 1.05 -16.32
CA PRO A 206 -17.36 0.94 -17.38
C PRO A 206 -17.57 -0.51 -17.81
N ALA A 207 -18.82 -0.88 -17.99
CA ALA A 207 -19.18 -2.24 -18.39
C ALA A 207 -18.56 -2.62 -19.74
N SER A 208 -17.87 -3.75 -19.78
CA SER A 208 -17.24 -4.29 -21.01
C SER A 208 -18.22 -5.08 -21.88
N GLY A 209 -19.39 -5.40 -21.34
CA GLY A 209 -20.36 -6.32 -21.94
C GLY A 209 -20.02 -7.81 -21.73
N LYS A 210 -18.88 -8.12 -21.12
CA LYS A 210 -18.45 -9.47 -20.75
C LYS A 210 -18.45 -9.60 -19.24
N VAL A 211 -19.43 -10.30 -18.69
CA VAL A 211 -19.57 -10.51 -17.26
C VAL A 211 -19.18 -11.95 -16.92
N LEU A 212 -18.24 -12.08 -15.97
CA LEU A 212 -17.90 -13.35 -15.35
C LEU A 212 -19.03 -13.80 -14.43
N SER A 213 -18.98 -15.04 -13.98
CA SER A 213 -19.96 -15.52 -12.99
C SER A 213 -19.91 -14.62 -11.72
N GLY A 214 -21.05 -14.49 -11.03
CA GLY A 214 -21.14 -13.67 -9.82
C GLY A 214 -21.23 -12.14 -10.07
N GLY A 215 -21.41 -11.69 -11.32
CA GLY A 215 -21.60 -10.27 -11.64
C GLY A 215 -20.31 -9.46 -11.74
N VAL A 216 -19.15 -10.09 -11.87
CA VAL A 216 -17.85 -9.43 -12.03
C VAL A 216 -17.62 -9.13 -13.51
N ASP A 217 -17.39 -7.86 -13.86
CA ASP A 217 -16.99 -7.48 -15.21
C ASP A 217 -15.56 -7.98 -15.51
N ALA A 218 -15.35 -8.51 -16.71
CA ALA A 218 -14.07 -9.08 -17.12
C ALA A 218 -12.91 -8.07 -17.04
N ASN A 219 -13.16 -6.78 -17.24
CA ASN A 219 -12.15 -5.73 -17.18
C ASN A 219 -11.97 -5.13 -15.77
N ALA A 220 -12.89 -5.39 -14.85
CA ALA A 220 -12.88 -4.79 -13.51
C ALA A 220 -11.68 -5.24 -12.65
N LEU A 221 -11.13 -6.42 -12.91
CA LEU A 221 -10.03 -7.00 -12.14
C LEU A 221 -8.64 -6.61 -12.64
N GLN A 222 -8.51 -5.93 -13.77
CA GLN A 222 -7.21 -5.54 -14.32
C GLN A 222 -6.42 -4.63 -13.38
N LYS A 223 -7.05 -3.56 -12.90
CA LYS A 223 -6.38 -2.60 -11.99
C LYS A 223 -6.06 -3.20 -10.62
N PRO A 224 -6.96 -3.95 -9.95
CA PRO A 224 -6.60 -4.69 -8.73
C PRO A 224 -5.46 -5.69 -8.93
N LYS A 225 -5.44 -6.39 -10.05
CA LYS A 225 -4.33 -7.30 -10.40
C LYS A 225 -3.01 -6.54 -10.59
N ARG A 226 -3.03 -5.39 -11.24
CA ARG A 226 -1.85 -4.50 -11.37
C ARG A 226 -1.39 -3.97 -10.02
N PHE A 227 -2.32 -3.61 -9.13
CA PHE A 227 -1.98 -3.21 -7.77
C PHE A 227 -1.22 -4.33 -7.05
N PHE A 228 -1.78 -5.51 -6.99
CA PHE A 228 -1.19 -6.66 -6.32
C PHE A 228 0.10 -7.13 -7.01
N GLY A 229 0.14 -7.08 -8.33
CA GLY A 229 1.30 -7.43 -9.15
C GLY A 229 2.42 -6.40 -9.15
N ALA A 230 2.24 -5.24 -8.52
CA ALA A 230 3.30 -4.24 -8.40
C ALA A 230 4.40 -4.66 -7.40
N ALA A 231 4.11 -5.63 -6.51
CA ALA A 231 5.10 -6.15 -5.58
C ALA A 231 6.32 -6.70 -6.31
N ARG A 232 7.51 -6.21 -5.95
CA ARG A 232 8.79 -6.65 -6.51
C ARG A 232 9.97 -6.27 -5.62
N ASN A 233 11.01 -7.07 -5.69
CA ASN A 233 12.34 -6.73 -5.21
C ASN A 233 13.13 -6.12 -6.36
N ILE A 234 13.90 -5.07 -6.11
CA ILE A 234 14.62 -4.31 -7.15
C ILE A 234 16.11 -4.55 -7.03
N GLU A 235 16.75 -4.85 -8.16
CA GLU A 235 18.20 -4.98 -8.23
C GLU A 235 18.88 -3.67 -7.81
N ASN A 236 19.77 -3.76 -6.82
CA ASN A 236 20.50 -2.61 -6.25
C ASN A 236 19.59 -1.45 -5.79
N GLY A 237 18.40 -1.77 -5.33
CA GLY A 237 17.41 -0.76 -4.96
C GLY A 237 16.51 -1.20 -3.81
N GLY A 238 15.37 -0.54 -3.70
CA GLY A 238 14.37 -0.85 -2.70
C GLY A 238 13.53 -2.09 -3.02
N SER A 239 12.43 -2.22 -2.31
CA SER A 239 11.45 -3.29 -2.54
C SER A 239 10.04 -2.82 -2.24
N LEU A 240 9.07 -3.42 -2.91
CA LEU A 240 7.65 -3.27 -2.61
C LEU A 240 7.06 -4.64 -2.32
N THR A 241 6.65 -4.83 -1.07
CA THR A 241 5.97 -6.04 -0.60
C THR A 241 4.50 -5.73 -0.41
N ILE A 242 3.63 -6.58 -0.92
CA ILE A 242 2.18 -6.42 -0.77
C ILE A 242 1.57 -7.70 -0.20
N LEU A 243 0.99 -7.57 0.99
CA LEU A 243 0.21 -8.61 1.63
C LEU A 243 -1.25 -8.17 1.65
N ALA A 244 -2.11 -8.94 1.04
CA ALA A 244 -3.53 -8.63 0.96
C ALA A 244 -4.37 -9.71 1.62
N THR A 245 -5.44 -9.31 2.28
CA THR A 245 -6.46 -10.25 2.75
C THR A 245 -7.47 -10.51 1.64
N ALA A 246 -7.91 -11.74 1.50
CA ALA A 246 -8.98 -12.15 0.61
C ALA A 246 -10.07 -12.85 1.41
N LEU A 247 -11.31 -12.50 1.13
CA LEU A 247 -12.49 -13.07 1.79
C LEU A 247 -13.00 -14.27 1.02
N THR A 248 -13.23 -15.36 1.73
CA THR A 248 -13.85 -16.59 1.21
C THR A 248 -15.04 -16.97 2.06
N GLU A 249 -15.93 -17.79 1.50
CA GLU A 249 -17.11 -18.33 2.21
C GLU A 249 -17.98 -17.23 2.85
N THR A 250 -18.10 -16.10 2.16
CA THR A 250 -18.96 -14.98 2.59
C THR A 250 -20.44 -15.18 2.22
N GLY A 251 -20.73 -16.21 1.44
CA GLY A 251 -22.04 -16.39 0.79
C GLY A 251 -22.20 -15.59 -0.50
N SER A 252 -21.22 -14.77 -0.85
CA SER A 252 -21.21 -13.98 -2.09
C SER A 252 -20.48 -14.72 -3.21
N LYS A 253 -21.19 -15.00 -4.30
CA LYS A 253 -20.59 -15.58 -5.50
C LYS A 253 -19.54 -14.67 -6.15
N MET A 254 -19.72 -13.36 -6.03
CA MET A 254 -18.75 -12.37 -6.49
C MET A 254 -17.43 -12.51 -5.74
N ASP A 255 -17.45 -12.69 -4.42
CA ASP A 255 -16.24 -12.87 -3.62
C ASP A 255 -15.48 -14.15 -3.98
N ASP A 256 -16.21 -15.23 -4.26
CA ASP A 256 -15.59 -16.49 -4.69
C ASP A 256 -14.87 -16.34 -6.04
N VAL A 257 -15.49 -15.64 -6.99
CA VAL A 257 -14.88 -15.35 -8.29
C VAL A 257 -13.65 -14.48 -8.13
N ILE A 258 -13.71 -13.43 -7.32
CA ILE A 258 -12.56 -12.55 -7.05
C ILE A 258 -11.41 -13.36 -6.44
N PHE A 259 -11.70 -14.20 -5.45
CA PHE A 259 -10.68 -15.05 -4.84
C PHE A 259 -10.00 -15.97 -5.86
N GLU A 260 -10.77 -16.65 -6.73
CA GLU A 260 -10.22 -17.53 -7.76
C GLU A 260 -9.29 -16.79 -8.74
N GLU A 261 -9.56 -15.53 -9.01
CA GLU A 261 -8.75 -14.70 -9.92
C GLU A 261 -7.44 -14.19 -9.28
N PHE A 262 -7.32 -14.22 -7.96
CA PHE A 262 -6.13 -13.73 -7.24
C PHE A 262 -5.28 -14.85 -6.61
N LYS A 263 -5.78 -16.08 -6.53
CA LYS A 263 -5.03 -17.19 -5.93
C LYS A 263 -3.85 -17.69 -6.79
#